data_2005b6d2667764523e444804eb7c4b3a
#
_entry.id   2005b6d2667764523e444804eb7c4b3a
#
_cell.length_a   1.000
_cell.length_b   1.000
_cell.length_c   1.000
_cell.angle_alpha   90.00
_cell.angle_beta   90.00
_cell.angle_gamma   90.00
#
_symmetry.space_group_name_H-M   'P 1'
#
loop_
_entity.id
_entity.type
_entity.pdbx_description
1 polymer ?
#
loop_
_entity_poly.entity_id
_entity_poly.type
_entity_poly.pdbx_seq_one_letter_code
_entity_poly.pdbx_strand_id
1 'polypeptide(L)'
;MKKINFRKTLFAAVLLFQLNAIAAFGQTVVKGSVKDNTGKPISGVVVTDGAHFNTTDAEGNYVLNTDPTRYPMVYISTPATYELPSKEGIADGFYQYLDAGKSENQCDFVLTKRQKPVDEFVYIVLSDPQVRNEKQLDRFRTETVPDLKQTADSLKNFEIVGMGLGDLVWDAMNLYAPYRQAVSNLGMTMFQLMGNHDFNLLYKSITQTDHPADGYGGNRIIISHSARPTIHSISVKFM
;
A
#
# COMPACT_ATOMS: atom_id res chain seq x y z
N MET A 1 -1.30 64.44 9.18
CA MET A 1 -0.64 63.14 9.48
C MET A 1 -1.61 62.26 10.26
N LYS A 2 -2.07 61.11 9.68
CA LYS A 2 -2.94 60.16 10.41
C LYS A 2 -2.10 59.38 11.43
N LYS A 3 -2.40 59.52 12.72
CA LYS A 3 -1.76 58.71 13.78
C LYS A 3 -2.11 57.24 13.57
N ILE A 4 -1.15 56.45 13.22
CA ILE A 4 -1.26 55.00 13.14
C ILE A 4 -1.48 54.50 14.57
N ASN A 5 -2.59 53.79 14.78
CA ASN A 5 -2.97 53.27 16.10
C ASN A 5 -2.17 51.99 16.39
N PHE A 6 -0.99 52.14 16.97
CA PHE A 6 0.01 51.09 17.21
C PHE A 6 -0.57 49.82 17.85
N ARG A 7 -1.57 49.94 18.74
CA ARG A 7 -2.25 48.78 19.35
C ARG A 7 -3.04 47.95 18.35
N LYS A 8 -3.74 48.59 17.38
CA LYS A 8 -4.49 47.90 16.34
C LYS A 8 -3.57 47.20 15.34
N THR A 9 -2.43 47.84 15.01
CA THR A 9 -1.44 47.26 14.10
C THR A 9 -0.73 46.05 14.75
N LEU A 10 -0.40 46.16 16.05
CA LEU A 10 0.21 45.05 16.79
C LEU A 10 -0.76 43.85 16.91
N PHE A 11 -2.06 44.09 17.16
CA PHE A 11 -3.07 43.03 17.26
C PHE A 11 -3.27 42.33 15.91
N ALA A 12 -3.30 43.09 14.81
CA ALA A 12 -3.39 42.50 13.46
C ALA A 12 -2.14 41.71 13.08
N ALA A 13 -0.94 42.15 13.48
CA ALA A 13 0.29 41.43 13.23
C ALA A 13 0.36 40.09 14.02
N VAL A 14 -0.08 40.10 15.29
CA VAL A 14 -0.15 38.88 16.12
C VAL A 14 -1.18 37.92 15.58
N LEU A 15 -2.36 38.37 15.11
CA LEU A 15 -3.38 37.53 14.51
C LEU A 15 -2.90 36.91 13.19
N LEU A 16 -2.23 37.69 12.35
CA LEU A 16 -1.62 37.19 11.10
C LEU A 16 -0.51 36.16 11.37
N PHE A 17 0.28 36.36 12.43
CA PHE A 17 1.32 35.38 12.82
C PHE A 17 0.72 34.09 13.34
N GLN A 18 -0.37 34.14 14.11
CA GLN A 18 -1.07 32.97 14.59
C GLN A 18 -1.78 32.20 13.45
N LEU A 19 -2.35 32.90 12.46
CA LEU A 19 -2.96 32.28 11.29
C LEU A 19 -1.93 31.52 10.43
N ASN A 20 -0.70 32.06 10.30
CA ASN A 20 0.36 31.35 9.59
C ASN A 20 0.93 30.17 10.39
N ALA A 21 0.93 30.23 11.72
CA ALA A 21 1.35 29.12 12.57
C ALA A 21 0.34 27.95 12.52
N ILE A 22 -0.95 28.23 12.40
CA ILE A 22 -2.02 27.18 12.28
C ILE A 22 -1.93 26.48 10.91
N ALA A 23 -1.54 27.19 9.84
CA ALA A 23 -1.36 26.59 8.52
C ALA A 23 -0.10 25.68 8.41
N ALA A 24 0.84 25.79 9.35
CA ALA A 24 2.05 24.97 9.39
C ALA A 24 1.88 23.65 10.18
N PHE A 25 0.77 23.48 10.91
CA PHE A 25 0.46 22.27 11.65
C PHE A 25 -0.30 21.29 10.75
N GLY A 26 0.39 20.39 10.06
CA GLY A 26 -0.24 19.34 9.27
C GLY A 26 0.57 18.90 8.06
N GLN A 27 1.48 19.73 7.58
CA GLN A 27 2.35 19.31 6.47
C GLN A 27 3.66 18.74 6.98
N THR A 28 4.01 17.56 6.48
CA THR A 28 5.32 16.94 6.67
C THR A 28 6.02 16.78 5.34
N VAL A 29 7.33 16.76 5.37
CA VAL A 29 8.17 16.46 4.21
C VAL A 29 8.52 14.98 4.28
N VAL A 30 8.21 14.24 3.22
CA VAL A 30 8.72 12.88 3.03
C VAL A 30 9.89 12.96 2.08
N LYS A 31 11.05 12.46 2.52
CA LYS A 31 12.25 12.32 1.69
C LYS A 31 12.61 10.84 1.60
N GLY A 32 13.25 10.46 0.54
CA GLY A 32 13.75 9.11 0.40
C GLY A 32 14.43 8.86 -0.92
N SER A 33 14.81 7.60 -1.08
CA SER A 33 15.43 7.13 -2.31
C SER A 33 14.80 5.81 -2.75
N VAL A 34 14.84 5.55 -4.06
CA VAL A 34 14.49 4.24 -4.63
C VAL A 34 15.74 3.70 -5.30
N LYS A 35 16.18 2.51 -4.85
CA LYS A 35 17.37 1.82 -5.36
C LYS A 35 17.05 0.37 -5.67
N ASP A 36 17.85 -0.23 -6.52
CA ASP A 36 17.80 -1.67 -6.66
C ASP A 36 18.57 -2.39 -5.53
N ASN A 37 18.44 -3.71 -5.48
CA ASN A 37 19.09 -4.56 -4.48
C ASN A 37 20.63 -4.59 -4.58
N THR A 38 21.22 -3.96 -5.61
CA THR A 38 22.66 -3.74 -5.74
C THR A 38 23.10 -2.36 -5.26
N GLY A 39 22.14 -1.51 -4.85
CA GLY A 39 22.35 -0.13 -4.43
C GLY A 39 22.32 0.88 -5.57
N LYS A 40 22.03 0.47 -6.81
CA LYS A 40 21.95 1.36 -7.96
C LYS A 40 20.67 2.19 -7.89
N PRO A 41 20.73 3.53 -8.06
CA PRO A 41 19.56 4.37 -8.06
C PRO A 41 18.61 4.07 -9.22
N ILE A 42 17.30 4.23 -8.96
CA ILE A 42 16.24 4.05 -9.95
C ILE A 42 15.54 5.38 -10.15
N SER A 43 15.73 5.97 -11.32
CA SER A 43 15.10 7.22 -11.73
C SER A 43 13.71 7.00 -12.31
N GLY A 44 12.82 8.00 -12.18
CA GLY A 44 11.49 7.99 -12.80
C GLY A 44 10.45 7.11 -12.08
N VAL A 45 10.75 6.62 -10.88
CA VAL A 45 9.78 5.89 -10.06
C VAL A 45 8.77 6.89 -9.50
N VAL A 46 7.49 6.64 -9.73
CA VAL A 46 6.42 7.45 -9.15
C VAL A 46 6.29 7.13 -7.66
N VAL A 47 6.31 8.18 -6.85
CA VAL A 47 6.08 8.14 -5.40
C VAL A 47 4.85 8.97 -5.08
N THR A 48 3.98 8.46 -4.22
CA THR A 48 2.69 9.12 -3.93
C THR A 48 2.19 8.77 -2.53
N ASP A 49 1.37 9.65 -1.96
CA ASP A 49 0.55 9.42 -0.77
C ASP A 49 -0.92 9.12 -1.11
N GLY A 50 -1.23 9.01 -2.42
CA GLY A 50 -2.57 8.82 -2.96
C GLY A 50 -3.25 10.11 -3.44
N ALA A 51 -2.71 11.28 -3.11
CA ALA A 51 -3.21 12.58 -3.55
C ALA A 51 -2.12 13.42 -4.23
N HIS A 52 -0.91 13.35 -3.71
CA HIS A 52 0.25 14.06 -4.23
C HIS A 52 1.20 13.07 -4.90
N PHE A 53 1.89 13.52 -5.93
CA PHE A 53 2.77 12.67 -6.73
C PHE A 53 4.10 13.38 -6.95
N ASN A 54 5.18 12.61 -6.94
CA ASN A 54 6.49 13.01 -7.41
C ASN A 54 7.16 11.83 -8.09
N THR A 55 8.30 12.06 -8.73
CA THR A 55 9.12 11.02 -9.35
C THR A 55 10.55 11.12 -8.83
N THR A 56 11.23 9.98 -8.77
CA THR A 56 12.65 9.96 -8.41
C THR A 56 13.50 10.63 -9.49
N ASP A 57 14.51 11.38 -9.06
CA ASP A 57 15.53 12.01 -9.90
C ASP A 57 16.57 11.01 -10.44
N ALA A 58 17.63 11.49 -11.08
CA ALA A 58 18.71 10.66 -11.64
C ALA A 58 19.48 9.87 -10.56
N GLU A 59 19.54 10.40 -9.36
CA GLU A 59 20.18 9.81 -8.18
C GLU A 59 19.21 8.90 -7.40
N GLY A 60 17.98 8.74 -7.90
CA GLY A 60 16.93 7.93 -7.30
C GLY A 60 16.25 8.59 -6.10
N ASN A 61 16.50 9.88 -5.82
CA ASN A 61 15.93 10.59 -4.68
C ASN A 61 14.58 11.22 -5.02
N TYR A 62 13.75 11.43 -4.01
CA TYR A 62 12.49 12.13 -4.12
C TYR A 62 12.18 12.96 -2.87
N VAL A 63 11.31 13.95 -3.03
CA VAL A 63 10.72 14.73 -1.94
C VAL A 63 9.23 14.89 -2.21
N LEU A 64 8.40 14.61 -1.22
CA LEU A 64 6.95 14.74 -1.28
C LEU A 64 6.45 15.53 -0.06
N ASN A 65 5.62 16.55 -0.27
CA ASN A 65 4.93 17.25 0.82
C ASN A 65 3.55 16.61 1.00
N THR A 66 3.22 16.24 2.23
CA THR A 66 1.97 15.53 2.55
C THR A 66 1.44 15.91 3.94
N ASP A 67 0.23 15.52 4.21
CA ASP A 67 -0.40 15.59 5.53
C ASP A 67 -0.62 14.16 6.05
N PRO A 68 0.22 13.64 6.96
CA PRO A 68 0.11 12.26 7.44
C PRO A 68 -1.17 11.97 8.22
N THR A 69 -1.88 13.00 8.70
CA THR A 69 -3.18 12.83 9.36
C THR A 69 -4.29 12.45 8.38
N ARG A 70 -4.13 12.80 7.10
CA ARG A 70 -5.03 12.44 6.00
C ARG A 70 -4.49 11.32 5.14
N TYR A 71 -3.17 11.29 4.94
CA TYR A 71 -2.45 10.38 4.06
C TYR A 71 -1.34 9.70 4.86
N PRO A 72 -1.69 8.67 5.64
CA PRO A 72 -0.78 8.07 6.62
C PRO A 72 0.34 7.23 6.01
N MET A 73 0.40 7.12 4.68
CA MET A 73 1.38 6.30 3.98
C MET A 73 1.93 6.99 2.75
N VAL A 74 3.18 6.66 2.42
CA VAL A 74 3.76 6.89 1.10
C VAL A 74 4.03 5.54 0.43
N TYR A 75 3.83 5.46 -0.87
CA TYR A 75 4.07 4.24 -1.65
C TYR A 75 4.59 4.55 -3.05
N ILE A 76 5.19 3.53 -3.65
CA ILE A 76 5.77 3.62 -4.99
C ILE A 76 4.96 2.82 -6.01
N SER A 77 4.97 3.29 -7.25
CA SER A 77 4.55 2.49 -8.39
C SER A 77 5.74 1.66 -8.87
N THR A 78 5.69 0.35 -8.63
CA THR A 78 6.78 -0.55 -9.03
C THR A 78 6.89 -0.59 -10.56
N PRO A 79 8.03 -0.19 -11.17
CA PRO A 79 8.19 -0.25 -12.62
C PRO A 79 8.18 -1.70 -13.13
N ALA A 80 7.69 -1.94 -14.34
CA ALA A 80 7.55 -3.28 -14.94
C ALA A 80 8.87 -4.07 -15.05
N THR A 81 10.01 -3.36 -15.04
CA THR A 81 11.35 -3.97 -15.07
C THR A 81 11.83 -4.48 -13.70
N TYR A 82 11.03 -4.29 -12.64
CA TYR A 82 11.30 -4.74 -11.29
C TYR A 82 10.23 -5.71 -10.81
N GLU A 83 10.63 -6.63 -9.93
CA GLU A 83 9.72 -7.56 -9.27
C GLU A 83 8.78 -6.80 -8.33
N LEU A 84 7.55 -7.28 -8.18
CA LEU A 84 6.65 -6.76 -7.16
C LEU A 84 7.21 -7.11 -5.79
N PRO A 85 7.50 -6.11 -4.94
CA PRO A 85 8.01 -6.37 -3.61
C PRO A 85 7.01 -7.19 -2.81
N SER A 86 7.49 -8.25 -2.17
CA SER A 86 6.64 -9.12 -1.35
C SER A 86 7.42 -9.72 -0.19
N LYS A 87 6.68 -10.03 0.87
CA LYS A 87 7.18 -10.79 2.01
C LYS A 87 6.25 -11.97 2.24
N GLU A 88 6.83 -13.18 2.24
CA GLU A 88 6.04 -14.40 2.40
C GLU A 88 4.87 -14.49 1.40
N GLY A 89 5.07 -14.12 0.14
CA GLY A 89 4.04 -14.17 -0.89
C GLY A 89 2.97 -13.07 -0.80
N ILE A 90 3.02 -12.19 0.19
CA ILE A 90 2.11 -11.04 0.31
C ILE A 90 2.84 -9.78 -0.15
N ALA A 91 2.17 -8.95 -0.95
CA ALA A 91 2.71 -7.67 -1.40
C ALA A 91 3.10 -6.79 -0.22
N ASP A 92 4.37 -6.41 -0.15
CA ASP A 92 4.96 -5.65 0.94
C ASP A 92 6.21 -4.91 0.44
N GLY A 93 6.68 -3.88 1.17
CA GLY A 93 7.90 -3.16 0.82
C GLY A 93 7.75 -2.12 -0.30
N PHE A 94 6.55 -1.94 -0.86
CA PHE A 94 6.24 -0.87 -1.82
C PHE A 94 5.60 0.35 -1.15
N TYR A 95 5.32 0.31 0.15
CA TYR A 95 4.74 1.39 0.94
C TYR A 95 5.43 1.51 2.30
N GLN A 96 5.32 2.69 2.91
CA GLN A 96 5.77 2.95 4.27
C GLN A 96 4.79 3.88 4.98
N TYR A 97 4.57 3.63 6.27
CA TYR A 97 3.76 4.49 7.11
C TYR A 97 4.53 5.74 7.53
N LEU A 98 3.80 6.84 7.63
CA LEU A 98 4.31 8.14 8.03
C LEU A 98 4.01 8.41 9.50
N ASP A 99 4.98 8.96 10.20
CA ASP A 99 4.82 9.46 11.55
C ASP A 99 4.29 10.89 11.49
N ALA A 100 3.03 11.08 11.90
CA ALA A 100 2.37 12.39 11.93
C ALA A 100 2.97 13.35 12.98
N GLY A 101 3.74 12.84 13.94
CA GLY A 101 4.46 13.64 14.93
C GLY A 101 5.78 14.24 14.42
N LYS A 102 6.22 13.85 13.21
CA LYS A 102 7.47 14.33 12.63
C LYS A 102 7.21 15.35 11.54
N SER A 103 8.04 16.41 11.51
CA SER A 103 8.08 17.37 10.41
C SER A 103 8.74 16.80 9.14
N GLU A 104 9.55 15.75 9.28
CA GLU A 104 10.19 15.03 8.18
C GLU A 104 10.17 13.52 8.41
N ASN A 105 9.78 12.76 7.40
CA ASN A 105 9.83 11.32 7.37
C ASN A 105 10.83 10.85 6.30
N GLN A 106 11.69 9.89 6.65
CA GLN A 106 12.62 9.26 5.71
C GLN A 106 12.02 7.91 5.28
N CYS A 107 11.79 7.76 3.96
CA CYS A 107 11.19 6.57 3.38
C CYS A 107 12.00 6.11 2.16
N ASP A 108 12.81 5.09 2.34
CA ASP A 108 13.64 4.51 1.29
C ASP A 108 13.05 3.19 0.80
N PHE A 109 13.11 2.94 -0.52
CA PHE A 109 12.60 1.73 -1.14
C PHE A 109 13.70 0.99 -1.87
N VAL A 110 13.65 -0.35 -1.81
CA VAL A 110 14.57 -1.23 -2.52
C VAL A 110 13.77 -2.18 -3.41
N LEU A 111 14.11 -2.23 -4.70
CA LEU A 111 13.45 -3.08 -5.68
C LEU A 111 14.42 -4.11 -6.24
N THR A 112 13.95 -5.31 -6.51
CA THR A 112 14.71 -6.36 -7.20
C THR A 112 14.48 -6.24 -8.71
N LYS A 113 15.57 -6.09 -9.46
CA LYS A 113 15.48 -6.03 -10.92
C LYS A 113 15.08 -7.39 -11.49
N ARG A 114 14.11 -7.40 -12.40
CA ARG A 114 13.71 -8.62 -13.10
C ARG A 114 14.81 -9.10 -14.05
N GLN A 115 14.91 -10.40 -14.19
CA GLN A 115 15.81 -11.01 -15.19
C GLN A 115 15.30 -10.79 -16.62
N LYS A 116 13.98 -10.76 -16.80
CA LYS A 116 13.31 -10.51 -18.08
C LYS A 116 12.21 -9.47 -17.89
N PRO A 117 12.03 -8.54 -18.84
CA PRO A 117 10.87 -7.67 -18.84
C PRO A 117 9.58 -8.48 -18.86
N VAL A 118 8.53 -7.92 -18.26
CA VAL A 118 7.18 -8.50 -18.26
C VAL A 118 6.29 -7.58 -19.09
N ASP A 119 5.86 -8.09 -20.25
CA ASP A 119 4.93 -7.40 -21.15
C ASP A 119 3.48 -7.88 -20.97
N GLU A 120 3.32 -9.10 -20.43
CA GLU A 120 2.03 -9.73 -20.16
C GLU A 120 2.02 -10.32 -18.75
N PHE A 121 0.90 -10.16 -18.05
CA PHE A 121 0.71 -10.76 -16.74
C PHE A 121 -0.74 -11.21 -16.56
N VAL A 122 -0.95 -12.12 -15.61
CA VAL A 122 -2.26 -12.66 -15.27
C VAL A 122 -2.64 -12.21 -13.86
N TYR A 123 -3.85 -11.70 -13.70
CA TYR A 123 -4.46 -11.50 -12.39
C TYR A 123 -5.28 -12.71 -12.00
N ILE A 124 -4.99 -13.27 -10.82
CA ILE A 124 -5.86 -14.23 -10.15
C ILE A 124 -6.57 -13.51 -9.02
N VAL A 125 -7.89 -13.41 -9.12
CA VAL A 125 -8.71 -12.61 -8.22
C VAL A 125 -9.55 -13.53 -7.31
N LEU A 126 -9.39 -13.34 -6.00
CA LEU A 126 -10.20 -13.95 -4.95
C LEU A 126 -11.20 -12.93 -4.45
N SER A 127 -12.48 -13.10 -4.78
CA SER A 127 -13.56 -12.26 -4.27
C SER A 127 -14.20 -12.92 -3.07
N ASP A 128 -14.25 -12.18 -1.96
CA ASP A 128 -15.02 -12.53 -0.75
C ASP A 128 -14.78 -13.95 -0.23
N PRO A 129 -13.58 -14.35 0.17
CA PRO A 129 -13.32 -15.67 0.74
C PRO A 129 -14.14 -15.95 2.01
N GLN A 130 -14.41 -14.90 2.79
CA GLN A 130 -15.31 -14.90 3.95
C GLN A 130 -15.14 -16.07 4.91
N VAL A 131 -13.89 -16.39 5.26
CA VAL A 131 -13.58 -17.46 6.20
C VAL A 131 -14.08 -17.11 7.59
N ARG A 132 -15.05 -17.88 8.13
CA ARG A 132 -15.77 -17.59 9.39
C ARG A 132 -15.31 -18.40 10.59
N ASN A 133 -14.71 -19.56 10.35
CA ASN A 133 -14.32 -20.50 11.39
C ASN A 133 -13.24 -21.46 10.88
N GLU A 134 -12.66 -22.25 11.80
CA GLU A 134 -11.59 -23.19 11.50
C GLU A 134 -11.99 -24.23 10.43
N LYS A 135 -13.21 -24.70 10.43
CA LYS A 135 -13.67 -25.66 9.42
C LYS A 135 -13.63 -25.06 8.01
N GLN A 136 -14.04 -23.82 7.84
CA GLN A 136 -13.97 -23.11 6.55
C GLN A 136 -12.54 -22.77 6.18
N LEU A 137 -11.71 -22.40 7.15
CA LEU A 137 -10.28 -22.21 6.93
C LEU A 137 -9.59 -23.49 6.46
N ASP A 138 -9.98 -24.62 7.02
CA ASP A 138 -9.46 -25.94 6.65
C ASP A 138 -9.85 -26.30 5.21
N ARG A 139 -11.10 -26.05 4.84
CA ARG A 139 -11.56 -26.19 3.44
C ARG A 139 -10.80 -25.23 2.51
N PHE A 140 -10.61 -23.99 2.91
CA PHE A 140 -9.83 -23.04 2.13
C PHE A 140 -8.41 -23.54 1.87
N ARG A 141 -7.75 -24.11 2.88
CA ARG A 141 -6.40 -24.67 2.78
C ARG A 141 -6.33 -25.95 1.95
N THR A 142 -7.33 -26.81 2.05
CA THR A 142 -7.30 -28.16 1.45
C THR A 142 -7.99 -28.24 0.09
N GLU A 143 -8.87 -27.30 -0.23
CA GLU A 143 -9.62 -27.26 -1.48
C GLU A 143 -9.19 -26.07 -2.34
N THR A 144 -9.37 -24.83 -1.83
CA THR A 144 -9.17 -23.60 -2.60
C THR A 144 -7.70 -23.31 -2.91
N VAL A 145 -6.82 -23.41 -1.91
CA VAL A 145 -5.39 -23.13 -2.09
C VAL A 145 -4.72 -24.08 -3.08
N PRO A 146 -4.96 -25.40 -3.04
CA PRO A 146 -4.44 -26.33 -4.04
C PRO A 146 -4.95 -26.04 -5.46
N ASP A 147 -6.23 -25.70 -5.62
CA ASP A 147 -6.82 -25.37 -6.92
C ASP A 147 -6.21 -24.08 -7.51
N LEU A 148 -6.06 -23.04 -6.68
CA LEU A 148 -5.38 -21.81 -7.06
C LEU A 148 -3.92 -22.07 -7.45
N LYS A 149 -3.23 -22.92 -6.69
CA LYS A 149 -1.85 -23.28 -6.99
C LYS A 149 -1.74 -24.03 -8.31
N GLN A 150 -2.62 -24.96 -8.56
CA GLN A 150 -2.69 -25.69 -9.84
C GLN A 150 -2.95 -24.72 -11.01
N THR A 151 -3.85 -23.77 -10.82
CA THR A 151 -4.14 -22.71 -11.81
C THR A 151 -2.89 -21.86 -12.06
N ALA A 152 -2.22 -21.39 -11.01
CA ALA A 152 -0.98 -20.63 -11.13
C ALA A 152 0.12 -21.43 -11.84
N ASP A 153 0.31 -22.70 -11.47
CA ASP A 153 1.30 -23.57 -12.09
C ASP A 153 1.02 -23.80 -13.60
N SER A 154 -0.24 -23.82 -14.02
CA SER A 154 -0.62 -23.91 -15.44
C SER A 154 -0.29 -22.64 -16.24
N LEU A 155 -0.15 -21.50 -15.55
CA LEU A 155 0.08 -20.17 -16.10
C LEU A 155 1.52 -19.68 -15.87
N LYS A 156 2.44 -20.56 -15.47
CA LYS A 156 3.83 -20.23 -15.10
C LYS A 156 4.66 -19.52 -16.17
N ASN A 157 4.18 -19.47 -17.41
CA ASN A 157 4.82 -18.72 -18.49
C ASN A 157 4.54 -17.21 -18.43
N PHE A 158 3.56 -16.83 -17.60
CA PHE A 158 3.20 -15.43 -17.34
C PHE A 158 3.67 -14.99 -15.94
N GLU A 159 3.82 -13.69 -15.75
CA GLU A 159 3.86 -13.14 -14.41
C GLU A 159 2.45 -13.23 -13.82
N ILE A 160 2.35 -13.77 -12.62
CA ILE A 160 1.05 -13.95 -11.96
C ILE A 160 0.99 -13.04 -10.74
N VAL A 161 -0.08 -12.26 -10.67
CA VAL A 161 -0.38 -11.39 -9.54
C VAL A 161 -1.71 -11.82 -8.95
N GLY A 162 -1.70 -12.13 -7.67
CA GLY A 162 -2.91 -12.46 -6.94
C GLY A 162 -3.53 -11.24 -6.27
N MET A 163 -4.86 -11.23 -6.14
CA MET A 163 -5.59 -10.14 -5.50
C MET A 163 -6.79 -10.68 -4.72
N GLY A 164 -6.78 -10.46 -3.40
CA GLY A 164 -7.96 -10.63 -2.54
C GLY A 164 -8.77 -9.33 -2.50
N LEU A 165 -10.04 -9.37 -2.87
CA LEU A 165 -10.90 -8.18 -3.01
C LEU A 165 -11.70 -7.82 -1.76
N GLY A 166 -11.19 -8.15 -0.60
CA GLY A 166 -11.84 -7.86 0.68
C GLY A 166 -12.71 -9.00 1.19
N ASP A 167 -13.27 -8.79 2.38
CA ASP A 167 -14.00 -9.80 3.15
C ASP A 167 -13.23 -11.13 3.21
N LEU A 168 -11.94 -11.03 3.54
CA LEU A 168 -11.02 -12.18 3.60
C LEU A 168 -11.44 -13.13 4.70
N VAL A 169 -11.82 -12.54 5.85
CA VAL A 169 -12.47 -13.25 6.95
C VAL A 169 -13.83 -12.61 7.25
N TRP A 170 -14.71 -13.33 7.94
CA TRP A 170 -16.03 -12.82 8.30
C TRP A 170 -16.08 -12.53 9.80
N ASP A 171 -15.75 -11.31 10.20
CA ASP A 171 -15.70 -10.86 11.60
C ASP A 171 -14.83 -11.74 12.52
N ALA A 172 -14.04 -12.64 11.96
CA ALA A 172 -13.22 -13.61 12.67
C ALA A 172 -11.74 -13.22 12.59
N MET A 173 -11.38 -12.15 13.29
CA MET A 173 -10.04 -11.54 13.23
C MET A 173 -8.90 -12.49 13.59
N ASN A 174 -9.15 -13.48 14.45
CA ASN A 174 -8.18 -14.52 14.79
C ASN A 174 -7.81 -15.43 13.61
N LEU A 175 -8.61 -15.42 12.53
CA LEU A 175 -8.35 -16.22 11.34
C LEU A 175 -7.45 -15.50 10.31
N TYR A 176 -7.10 -14.22 10.51
CA TYR A 176 -6.23 -13.51 9.58
C TYR A 176 -4.85 -14.13 9.43
N ALA A 177 -4.16 -14.37 10.53
CA ALA A 177 -2.82 -14.95 10.48
C ALA A 177 -2.81 -16.31 9.77
N PRO A 178 -3.69 -17.26 10.11
CA PRO A 178 -3.76 -18.54 9.41
C PRO A 178 -4.27 -18.44 7.95
N TYR A 179 -5.16 -17.48 7.62
CA TYR A 179 -5.54 -17.18 6.24
C TYR A 179 -4.34 -16.68 5.43
N ARG A 180 -3.62 -15.68 5.99
CA ARG A 180 -2.40 -15.15 5.39
C ARG A 180 -1.37 -16.24 5.11
N GLN A 181 -1.14 -17.13 6.08
CA GLN A 181 -0.25 -18.28 5.90
C GLN A 181 -0.73 -19.21 4.78
N ALA A 182 -2.02 -19.38 4.60
CA ALA A 182 -2.55 -20.22 3.53
C ALA A 182 -2.26 -19.63 2.15
N VAL A 183 -2.48 -18.32 1.96
CA VAL A 183 -2.25 -17.65 0.67
C VAL A 183 -0.77 -17.41 0.37
N SER A 184 0.10 -17.38 1.38
CA SER A 184 1.54 -17.20 1.19
C SER A 184 2.21 -18.33 0.38
N ASN A 185 1.57 -19.49 0.32
CA ASN A 185 2.09 -20.68 -0.37
C ASN A 185 1.63 -20.80 -1.84
N LEU A 186 0.94 -19.80 -2.37
CA LEU A 186 0.40 -19.83 -3.74
C LEU A 186 1.47 -19.68 -4.84
N GLY A 187 2.69 -19.24 -4.48
CA GLY A 187 3.78 -19.07 -5.46
C GLY A 187 3.64 -17.80 -6.32
N MET A 188 2.78 -16.87 -5.91
CA MET A 188 2.60 -15.57 -6.54
C MET A 188 2.53 -14.46 -5.49
N THR A 189 2.76 -13.21 -5.88
CA THR A 189 2.57 -12.07 -5.00
C THR A 189 1.09 -11.74 -4.86
N MET A 190 0.56 -11.85 -3.63
CA MET A 190 -0.84 -11.58 -3.30
C MET A 190 -1.01 -10.18 -2.75
N PHE A 191 -1.80 -9.35 -3.41
CA PHE A 191 -2.34 -8.11 -2.83
C PHE A 191 -3.62 -8.45 -2.08
N GLN A 192 -3.81 -7.82 -0.91
CA GLN A 192 -5.00 -8.02 -0.10
C GLN A 192 -5.69 -6.67 0.11
N LEU A 193 -6.92 -6.56 -0.35
CA LEU A 193 -7.81 -5.46 0.02
C LEU A 193 -8.57 -5.84 1.28
N MET A 194 -9.07 -4.85 1.99
CA MET A 194 -9.93 -5.07 3.14
C MET A 194 -11.37 -4.78 2.76
N GLY A 195 -12.26 -5.68 3.15
CA GLY A 195 -13.70 -5.48 3.09
C GLY A 195 -14.27 -5.05 4.44
N ASN A 196 -15.57 -4.92 4.52
CA ASN A 196 -16.24 -4.47 5.75
C ASN A 196 -16.23 -5.51 6.87
N HIS A 197 -16.05 -6.80 6.57
CA HIS A 197 -15.92 -7.88 7.55
C HIS A 197 -14.49 -8.12 8.04
N ASP A 198 -13.55 -7.36 7.50
CA ASP A 198 -12.13 -7.45 7.85
C ASP A 198 -11.73 -6.47 8.95
N PHE A 199 -12.70 -5.82 9.60
CA PHE A 199 -12.50 -4.89 10.70
C PHE A 199 -13.15 -5.40 11.99
N ASN A 200 -12.54 -5.07 13.11
CA ASN A 200 -13.19 -5.27 14.40
C ASN A 200 -14.23 -4.15 14.64
N LEU A 201 -15.48 -4.40 14.31
CA LEU A 201 -16.59 -3.45 14.43
C LEU A 201 -16.89 -3.00 15.87
N LEU A 202 -16.30 -3.64 16.89
CA LEU A 202 -16.43 -3.22 18.28
C LEU A 202 -15.65 -1.95 18.60
N TYR A 203 -14.69 -1.56 17.77
CA TYR A 203 -13.91 -0.33 17.94
C TYR A 203 -14.49 0.79 17.08
N LYS A 204 -15.03 1.81 17.74
CA LYS A 204 -15.60 3.01 17.08
C LYS A 204 -14.58 3.90 16.38
N SER A 205 -13.30 3.71 16.66
CA SER A 205 -12.18 4.36 15.98
C SER A 205 -11.21 3.28 15.54
N ILE A 206 -11.09 3.08 14.28
CA ILE A 206 -10.05 2.20 13.73
C ILE A 206 -8.79 3.05 13.69
N THR A 207 -7.89 2.81 14.63
CA THR A 207 -6.53 3.33 14.55
C THR A 207 -5.71 2.37 13.70
N GLN A 208 -4.61 2.86 13.18
CA GLN A 208 -3.67 2.05 12.40
C GLN A 208 -3.15 0.81 13.18
N THR A 209 -3.06 0.92 14.51
CA THR A 209 -2.63 -0.15 15.42
C THR A 209 -3.73 -1.15 15.74
N ASP A 210 -5.01 -0.77 15.60
CA ASP A 210 -6.16 -1.62 15.87
C ASP A 210 -6.55 -2.46 14.64
N HIS A 211 -5.81 -2.31 13.57
CA HIS A 211 -6.07 -2.96 12.30
C HIS A 211 -5.45 -4.38 12.33
N PRO A 212 -6.24 -5.46 12.27
CA PRO A 212 -5.69 -6.82 12.29
C PRO A 212 -4.84 -7.13 11.06
N ALA A 213 -4.89 -6.27 10.07
CA ALA A 213 -4.10 -6.31 8.86
C ALA A 213 -2.91 -5.34 8.88
N ASP A 214 -2.35 -5.01 10.04
CA ASP A 214 -1.05 -4.36 10.10
C ASP A 214 -0.04 -5.19 9.29
N GLY A 215 0.40 -4.65 8.18
CA GLY A 215 1.16 -5.37 7.15
C GLY A 215 0.39 -5.74 5.88
N TYR A 216 -0.91 -5.45 5.78
CA TYR A 216 -1.68 -5.57 4.54
C TYR A 216 -1.83 -4.24 3.78
N GLY A 217 -0.94 -3.29 4.01
CA GLY A 217 -0.94 -2.01 3.30
C GLY A 217 -2.32 -1.36 3.26
N GLY A 218 -2.56 -0.43 4.13
CA GLY A 218 -3.79 0.30 4.36
C GLY A 218 -4.79 0.47 3.21
N ASN A 219 -5.88 1.05 3.52
CA ASN A 219 -7.16 1.15 2.80
C ASN A 219 -7.17 1.56 1.31
N ARG A 220 -6.02 1.66 0.63
CA ARG A 220 -5.95 2.04 -0.79
C ARG A 220 -4.76 1.37 -1.46
N ILE A 221 -5.00 0.28 -2.15
CA ILE A 221 -4.04 -0.23 -3.12
C ILE A 221 -4.33 0.48 -4.44
N ILE A 222 -3.44 1.36 -4.86
CA ILE A 222 -3.46 1.89 -6.22
C ILE A 222 -2.46 1.08 -7.03
N ILE A 223 -2.97 0.27 -7.93
CA ILE A 223 -2.14 -0.41 -8.92
C ILE A 223 -2.00 0.56 -10.09
N SER A 224 -0.88 1.26 -10.15
CA SER A 224 -0.53 2.06 -11.32
C SER A 224 0.48 1.30 -12.17
N HIS A 225 0.21 1.17 -13.44
CA HIS A 225 1.11 0.54 -14.40
C HIS A 225 1.65 1.60 -15.35
N SER A 226 2.95 1.76 -15.38
CA SER A 226 3.64 2.69 -16.28
C SER A 226 3.86 2.13 -17.69
N ALA A 227 3.61 0.85 -17.92
CA ALA A 227 3.58 0.22 -19.24
C ALA A 227 2.15 -0.29 -19.51
N ARG A 228 1.76 -0.44 -20.78
CA ARG A 228 0.48 -1.03 -21.18
C ARG A 228 0.66 -2.53 -21.41
N PRO A 229 0.73 -3.37 -20.36
CA PRO A 229 0.76 -4.82 -20.55
C PRO A 229 -0.61 -5.28 -21.00
N THR A 230 -0.65 -6.35 -21.77
CA THR A 230 -1.91 -7.05 -22.07
C THR A 230 -2.39 -7.72 -20.77
N ILE A 231 -3.59 -7.36 -20.31
CA ILE A 231 -4.17 -7.88 -19.08
C ILE A 231 -5.04 -9.08 -19.41
N HIS A 232 -4.70 -10.23 -18.83
CA HIS A 232 -5.55 -11.42 -18.81
C HIS A 232 -6.10 -11.58 -17.40
N SER A 233 -7.41 -11.55 -17.21
CA SER A 233 -8.04 -11.73 -15.90
C SER A 233 -8.69 -13.09 -15.80
N ILE A 234 -8.38 -13.83 -14.74
CA ILE A 234 -9.09 -15.03 -14.33
C ILE A 234 -9.78 -14.71 -13.01
N SER A 235 -11.12 -14.78 -13.00
CA SER A 235 -11.93 -14.61 -11.79
C SER A 235 -12.38 -15.97 -11.30
N VAL A 236 -12.06 -16.33 -10.07
CA VAL A 236 -12.55 -17.52 -9.40
C VAL A 236 -13.65 -17.09 -8.45
N LYS A 237 -14.90 -17.51 -8.74
CA LYS A 237 -16.04 -17.32 -7.82
C LYS A 237 -16.18 -18.54 -6.96
N PHE A 238 -16.28 -18.35 -5.65
CA PHE A 238 -16.69 -19.40 -4.71
C PHE A 238 -18.20 -19.35 -4.54
N MET A 239 -18.85 -20.49 -4.65
CA MET A 239 -20.25 -20.68 -4.28
C MET A 239 -20.34 -21.24 -2.87
#